data_731a7e5a39dc9d4ac7fdd4ad56d31b5e
#
_entry.id   731a7e5a39dc9d4ac7fdd4ad56d31b5e
#
_cell.length_a   1.000
_cell.length_b   1.000
_cell.length_c   1.000
_cell.angle_alpha   90.00
_cell.angle_beta   90.00
_cell.angle_gamma   90.00
#
_symmetry.space_group_name_H-M   'P 1'
#
loop_
_entity.id
_entity.type
_entity.pdbx_description
1 polymer ?
#
loop_
_entity_poly.entity_id
_entity_poly.type
_entity_poly.pdbx_seq_one_letter_code
_entity_poly.pdbx_strand_id
1 'polypeptide(L)'
;VKVTDQFSIERFSQVMHIVSNVEGQLDGRYDALDALAAGFPAGTVSGAPKVRAMEIIDELEPDKRGLYAGSVGYFSAAGELDSCIVLRTALIKDGMMYVQAGAGIVADSNPKFEQQECVDKAKALFRAAEEAKRFASAARRGQ
;
A
#
# COMPACT_ATOMS: atom_id res chain seq x y z
N VAL A 1 -17.87 3.99 -17.39
CA VAL A 1 -17.10 4.47 -16.23
C VAL A 1 -17.70 5.77 -15.75
N LYS A 2 -17.92 5.90 -14.43
CA LYS A 2 -18.51 7.06 -13.79
C LYS A 2 -17.71 7.43 -12.54
N VAL A 3 -17.39 8.72 -12.38
CA VAL A 3 -16.85 9.24 -11.13
C VAL A 3 -18.05 9.51 -10.22
N THR A 4 -18.13 8.85 -9.08
CA THR A 4 -19.26 8.96 -8.14
C THR A 4 -18.95 9.88 -6.98
N ASP A 5 -17.66 10.02 -6.63
CA ASP A 5 -17.17 11.01 -5.68
C ASP A 5 -15.81 11.55 -6.18
N GLN A 6 -15.55 12.84 -5.95
CA GLN A 6 -14.36 13.48 -6.48
C GLN A 6 -13.75 14.45 -5.46
N PHE A 7 -12.45 14.25 -5.20
CA PHE A 7 -11.62 15.14 -4.37
C PHE A 7 -12.13 15.33 -2.94
N SER A 8 -12.81 14.35 -2.36
CA SER A 8 -13.16 14.39 -0.94
C SER A 8 -11.89 14.24 -0.06
N ILE A 9 -11.86 14.97 1.06
CA ILE A 9 -10.73 14.94 1.97
C ILE A 9 -11.05 14.01 3.13
N GLU A 10 -10.34 12.90 3.19
CA GLU A 10 -10.39 11.97 4.31
C GLU A 10 -9.23 12.21 5.28
N ARG A 11 -9.55 12.31 6.56
CA ARG A 11 -8.59 12.57 7.63
C ARG A 11 -8.43 11.34 8.50
N PHE A 12 -7.22 10.82 8.53
CA PHE A 12 -6.80 9.76 9.43
C PHE A 12 -5.85 10.30 10.49
N SER A 13 -5.58 9.53 11.54
CA SER A 13 -4.73 9.96 12.66
C SER A 13 -3.31 10.40 12.24
N GLN A 14 -2.79 9.88 11.15
CA GLN A 14 -1.41 10.10 10.72
C GLN A 14 -1.29 10.77 9.34
N VAL A 15 -2.36 10.80 8.55
CA VAL A 15 -2.33 11.29 7.17
C VAL A 15 -3.68 11.87 6.76
N MET A 16 -3.65 12.76 5.77
CA MET A 16 -4.83 13.20 5.01
C MET A 16 -4.71 12.69 3.59
N HIS A 17 -5.83 12.23 3.04
CA HIS A 17 -5.91 11.81 1.66
C HIS A 17 -6.95 12.60 0.89
N ILE A 18 -6.65 12.86 -0.38
CA ILE A 18 -7.65 13.28 -1.37
C ILE A 18 -8.15 11.99 -2.02
N VAL A 19 -9.43 11.72 -1.88
CA VAL A 19 -10.08 10.50 -2.32
C VAL A 19 -11.06 10.80 -3.46
N SER A 20 -11.12 9.91 -4.42
CA SER A 20 -12.14 9.91 -5.47
C SER A 20 -12.64 8.47 -5.64
N ASN A 21 -13.94 8.33 -5.90
CA ASN A 21 -14.55 7.05 -6.19
C ASN A 21 -14.94 6.96 -7.66
N VAL A 22 -14.53 5.87 -8.31
CA VAL A 22 -14.78 5.61 -9.72
C VAL A 22 -15.41 4.24 -9.87
N GLU A 23 -16.54 4.20 -10.55
CA GLU A 23 -17.28 2.95 -10.81
C GLU A 23 -17.29 2.63 -12.31
N GLY A 24 -17.25 1.36 -12.63
CA GLY A 24 -17.35 0.86 -13.99
C GLY A 24 -18.12 -0.45 -14.05
N GLN A 25 -18.81 -0.67 -15.16
CA GLN A 25 -19.42 -1.97 -15.44
C GLN A 25 -18.35 -2.89 -16.02
N LEU A 26 -18.11 -4.02 -15.37
CA LEU A 26 -17.26 -5.08 -15.91
C LEU A 26 -17.96 -5.72 -17.10
N ASP A 27 -17.25 -5.94 -18.18
CA ASP A 27 -17.74 -6.68 -19.34
C ASP A 27 -18.01 -8.14 -18.96
N GLY A 28 -19.18 -8.67 -19.30
CA GLY A 28 -19.62 -10.02 -18.91
C GLY A 28 -18.76 -11.18 -19.42
N ARG A 29 -17.73 -10.89 -20.22
CA ARG A 29 -16.73 -11.88 -20.66
C ARG A 29 -15.62 -12.11 -19.61
N TYR A 30 -15.54 -11.27 -18.59
CA TYR A 30 -14.48 -11.26 -17.60
C TYR A 30 -15.07 -11.45 -16.21
N ASP A 31 -14.31 -12.07 -15.35
CA ASP A 31 -14.65 -12.23 -13.95
C ASP A 31 -13.83 -11.29 -13.01
N ALA A 32 -14.02 -11.43 -11.72
CA ALA A 32 -13.33 -10.61 -10.74
C ALA A 32 -11.81 -10.84 -10.71
N LEU A 33 -11.35 -12.05 -11.05
CA LEU A 33 -9.91 -12.36 -11.16
C LEU A 33 -9.29 -11.70 -12.38
N ASP A 34 -9.98 -11.69 -13.50
CA ASP A 34 -9.56 -11.01 -14.71
C ASP A 34 -9.44 -9.49 -14.45
N ALA A 35 -10.42 -8.92 -13.73
CA ALA A 35 -10.41 -7.51 -13.36
C ALA A 35 -9.21 -7.18 -12.44
N LEU A 36 -8.92 -8.02 -11.45
CA LEU A 36 -7.75 -7.87 -10.59
C LEU A 36 -6.46 -7.97 -11.39
N ALA A 37 -6.33 -8.98 -12.24
CA ALA A 37 -5.13 -9.19 -13.07
C ALA A 37 -4.87 -8.03 -14.03
N ALA A 38 -5.90 -7.44 -14.61
CA ALA A 38 -5.78 -6.27 -15.48
C ALA A 38 -5.31 -5.01 -14.75
N GLY A 39 -5.70 -4.84 -13.47
CA GLY A 39 -5.33 -3.70 -12.64
C GLY A 39 -3.99 -3.85 -11.91
N PHE A 40 -3.56 -5.07 -11.66
CA PHE A 40 -2.39 -5.37 -10.83
C PHE A 40 -1.05 -5.28 -11.61
N PRO A 41 0.03 -4.83 -10.96
CA PRO A 41 0.05 -4.12 -9.69
C PRO A 41 -0.55 -2.71 -9.81
N ALA A 42 -1.07 -2.18 -8.70
CA ALA A 42 -1.70 -0.86 -8.70
C ALA A 42 -0.72 0.23 -9.15
N GLY A 43 -1.19 1.14 -10.01
CA GLY A 43 -0.38 2.22 -10.57
C GLY A 43 0.27 3.13 -9.52
N THR A 44 -0.41 3.32 -8.39
CA THR A 44 0.10 4.06 -7.22
C THR A 44 1.46 3.55 -6.72
N VAL A 45 1.73 2.26 -6.86
CA VAL A 45 2.95 1.61 -6.34
C VAL A 45 3.88 1.13 -7.45
N SER A 46 3.42 1.04 -8.68
CA SER A 46 4.25 0.71 -9.84
C SER A 46 4.73 1.94 -10.60
N GLY A 47 3.88 2.94 -10.73
CA GLY A 47 4.14 4.09 -11.61
C GLY A 47 3.56 3.90 -13.01
N ALA A 48 3.74 4.92 -13.86
CA ALA A 48 3.24 4.95 -15.22
C ALA A 48 4.30 5.56 -16.17
N PRO A 49 4.44 5.03 -17.40
CA PRO A 49 3.82 3.82 -17.97
C PRO A 49 4.22 2.56 -17.22
N LYS A 50 3.26 1.70 -16.92
CA LYS A 50 3.40 0.59 -15.94
C LYS A 50 4.59 -0.33 -16.22
N VAL A 51 4.73 -0.82 -17.45
CA VAL A 51 5.80 -1.77 -17.80
C VAL A 51 7.18 -1.13 -17.58
N ARG A 52 7.42 0.07 -18.13
CA ARG A 52 8.71 0.74 -17.95
C ARG A 52 9.01 1.12 -16.51
N ALA A 53 7.99 1.52 -15.77
CA ALA A 53 8.14 1.82 -14.34
C ALA A 53 8.56 0.57 -13.55
N MET A 54 7.96 -0.59 -13.85
CA MET A 54 8.33 -1.86 -13.21
C MET A 54 9.74 -2.32 -13.58
N GLU A 55 10.17 -2.12 -14.84
CA GLU A 55 11.56 -2.38 -15.26
C GLU A 55 12.55 -1.53 -14.45
N ILE A 56 12.27 -0.22 -14.30
CA ILE A 56 13.11 0.68 -13.51
C ILE A 56 13.16 0.27 -12.03
N ILE A 57 12.06 -0.16 -11.47
CA ILE A 57 12.00 -0.68 -10.10
C ILE A 57 12.91 -1.90 -9.96
N ASP A 58 12.85 -2.84 -10.89
CA ASP A 58 13.71 -4.05 -10.87
C ASP A 58 15.20 -3.73 -11.11
N GLU A 59 15.49 -2.69 -11.89
CA GLU A 59 16.85 -2.20 -12.13
C GLU A 59 17.47 -1.51 -10.89
N LEU A 60 16.67 -0.75 -10.13
CA LEU A 60 17.18 0.15 -9.09
C LEU A 60 16.99 -0.32 -7.66
N GLU A 61 15.95 -1.10 -7.37
CA GLU A 61 15.72 -1.58 -6.02
C GLU A 61 16.60 -2.81 -5.72
N PRO A 62 17.46 -2.76 -4.69
CA PRO A 62 18.38 -3.86 -4.39
C PRO A 62 17.65 -5.08 -3.81
N ASP A 63 16.53 -4.87 -3.13
CA ASP A 63 15.74 -5.90 -2.46
C ASP A 63 14.40 -6.11 -3.15
N LYS A 64 13.96 -7.36 -3.20
CA LYS A 64 12.61 -7.66 -3.69
C LYS A 64 11.55 -7.16 -2.70
N ARG A 65 10.48 -6.57 -3.23
CA ARG A 65 9.41 -5.93 -2.45
C ARG A 65 8.63 -6.90 -1.54
N GLY A 66 8.60 -8.18 -1.88
CA GLY A 66 7.86 -9.17 -1.11
C GLY A 66 6.36 -8.83 -1.02
N LEU A 67 5.87 -8.58 0.19
CA LEU A 67 4.48 -8.19 0.42
C LEU A 67 4.18 -6.75 0.00
N TYR A 68 5.17 -5.86 0.07
CA TYR A 68 5.00 -4.44 -0.25
C TYR A 68 4.57 -4.26 -1.71
N ALA A 69 3.58 -3.42 -1.93
CA ALA A 69 2.98 -3.14 -3.24
C ALA A 69 2.20 -4.33 -3.86
N GLY A 70 2.02 -5.41 -3.11
CA GLY A 70 1.12 -6.50 -3.47
C GLY A 70 -0.35 -6.13 -3.28
N SER A 71 -1.21 -7.13 -3.37
CA SER A 71 -2.63 -7.01 -3.08
C SER A 71 -3.04 -8.02 -2.03
N VAL A 72 -3.92 -7.63 -1.12
CA VAL A 72 -4.61 -8.49 -0.17
C VAL A 72 -6.11 -8.31 -0.35
N GLY A 73 -6.84 -9.40 -0.32
CA GLY A 73 -8.28 -9.34 -0.52
C GLY A 73 -8.96 -10.66 -0.23
N TYR A 74 -10.25 -10.70 -0.51
CA TYR A 74 -11.05 -11.91 -0.38
C TYR A 74 -12.04 -12.03 -1.54
N PHE A 75 -12.38 -13.27 -1.85
CA PHE A 75 -13.43 -13.63 -2.79
C PHE A 75 -14.60 -14.20 -2.00
N SER A 76 -15.79 -13.67 -2.25
CA SER A 76 -17.02 -14.22 -1.68
C SER A 76 -17.52 -15.42 -2.50
N ALA A 77 -18.38 -16.23 -1.86
CA ALA A 77 -19.06 -17.34 -2.56
C ALA A 77 -20.03 -16.84 -3.66
N ALA A 78 -20.41 -15.58 -3.65
CA ALA A 78 -21.24 -14.94 -4.68
C ALA A 78 -20.42 -14.41 -5.88
N GLY A 79 -19.08 -14.57 -5.86
CA GLY A 79 -18.21 -14.12 -6.95
C GLY A 79 -17.73 -12.66 -6.79
N GLU A 80 -17.99 -12.04 -5.65
CA GLU A 80 -17.52 -10.70 -5.35
C GLU A 80 -16.04 -10.73 -4.92
N LEU A 81 -15.31 -9.71 -5.28
CA LEU A 81 -13.92 -9.47 -4.85
C LEU A 81 -13.83 -8.11 -4.16
N ASP A 82 -13.22 -8.12 -2.99
CA ASP A 82 -12.72 -6.89 -2.37
C ASP A 82 -11.22 -7.03 -2.11
N SER A 83 -10.46 -6.01 -2.47
CA SER A 83 -9.00 -6.02 -2.34
C SER A 83 -8.43 -4.63 -2.11
N CYS A 84 -7.28 -4.59 -1.46
CA CYS A 84 -6.52 -3.36 -1.28
C CYS A 84 -5.02 -3.58 -1.53
N ILE A 85 -4.30 -2.48 -1.71
CA ILE A 85 -2.84 -2.50 -1.87
C ILE A 85 -2.20 -2.79 -0.51
N VAL A 86 -1.20 -3.65 -0.48
CA VAL A 86 -0.39 -3.90 0.71
C VAL A 86 0.60 -2.75 0.91
N LEU A 87 0.17 -1.76 1.67
CA LEU A 87 0.94 -0.58 2.06
C LEU A 87 0.87 -0.41 3.58
N ARG A 88 1.84 0.32 4.16
CA ARG A 88 1.83 0.63 5.60
C ARG A 88 1.64 -0.62 6.46
N THR A 89 2.27 -1.68 6.02
CA THR A 89 2.20 -3.02 6.60
C THR A 89 3.61 -3.44 7.03
N ALA A 90 3.72 -4.05 8.20
CA ALA A 90 4.97 -4.63 8.69
C ALA A 90 4.89 -6.15 8.63
N LEU A 91 5.96 -6.79 8.19
CA LEU A 91 6.17 -8.23 8.34
C LEU A 91 6.96 -8.49 9.62
N ILE A 92 6.42 -9.29 10.52
CA ILE A 92 7.14 -9.74 11.72
C ILE A 92 7.50 -11.21 11.51
N LYS A 93 8.80 -11.49 11.48
CA LYS A 93 9.33 -12.84 11.27
C LYS A 93 10.63 -13.00 12.06
N ASP A 94 10.78 -14.12 12.74
CA ASP A 94 12.00 -14.50 13.49
C ASP A 94 12.47 -13.42 14.48
N GLY A 95 11.52 -12.74 15.14
CA GLY A 95 11.79 -11.65 16.09
C GLY A 95 12.19 -10.31 15.46
N MET A 96 12.19 -10.21 14.14
CA MET A 96 12.49 -9.01 13.38
C MET A 96 11.22 -8.42 12.77
N MET A 97 11.16 -7.09 12.71
CA MET A 97 10.10 -6.36 12.01
C MET A 97 10.67 -5.72 10.74
N TYR A 98 10.10 -6.09 9.62
CA TYR A 98 10.45 -5.57 8.30
C TYR A 98 9.38 -4.56 7.85
N VAL A 99 9.81 -3.37 7.50
CA VAL A 99 8.95 -2.29 7.01
C VAL A 99 9.52 -1.78 5.69
N GLN A 100 8.67 -1.71 4.68
CA GLN A 100 9.02 -1.10 3.40
C GLN A 100 8.07 0.06 3.10
N ALA A 101 8.61 1.15 2.60
CA ALA A 101 7.89 2.32 2.16
C ALA A 101 8.54 2.91 0.92
N GLY A 102 7.76 3.60 0.11
CA GLY A 102 8.22 4.25 -1.10
C GLY A 102 7.49 5.57 -1.36
N ALA A 103 8.06 6.39 -2.21
CA ALA A 103 7.49 7.63 -2.70
C ALA A 103 7.21 7.55 -4.20
N GLY A 104 6.25 8.32 -4.67
CA GLY A 104 5.99 8.48 -6.10
C GLY A 104 6.97 9.48 -6.69
N ILE A 105 7.72 9.07 -7.70
CA ILE A 105 8.75 9.88 -8.32
C ILE A 105 8.21 10.48 -9.62
N VAL A 106 8.34 11.79 -9.77
CA VAL A 106 8.01 12.55 -10.96
C VAL A 106 9.22 13.41 -11.39
N ALA A 107 9.12 14.04 -12.56
CA ALA A 107 10.25 14.82 -13.12
C ALA A 107 10.77 15.92 -12.18
N ASP A 108 9.87 16.52 -11.40
CA ASP A 108 10.20 17.62 -10.48
C ASP A 108 10.48 17.16 -9.04
N SER A 109 10.54 15.84 -8.80
CA SER A 109 10.81 15.29 -7.48
C SER A 109 12.18 15.69 -6.96
N ASN A 110 12.24 16.08 -5.69
CA ASN A 110 13.49 16.33 -4.99
C ASN A 110 13.89 15.08 -4.18
N PRO A 111 15.06 14.47 -4.42
CA PRO A 111 15.44 13.21 -3.77
C PRO A 111 15.43 13.25 -2.25
N LYS A 112 15.76 14.37 -1.63
CA LYS A 112 15.77 14.51 -0.17
C LYS A 112 14.34 14.54 0.41
N PHE A 113 13.41 15.20 -0.28
CA PHE A 113 12.02 15.22 0.14
C PHE A 113 11.36 13.85 -0.03
N GLU A 114 11.61 13.18 -1.14
CA GLU A 114 11.08 11.83 -1.38
C GLU A 114 11.62 10.81 -0.37
N GLN A 115 12.90 10.89 -0.04
CA GLN A 115 13.49 10.07 1.02
C GLN A 115 12.84 10.36 2.38
N GLN A 116 12.62 11.63 2.71
CA GLN A 116 11.95 11.99 3.97
C GLN A 116 10.52 11.49 4.00
N GLU A 117 9.81 11.56 2.89
CA GLU A 117 8.46 11.00 2.77
C GLU A 117 8.41 9.49 3.04
N CYS A 118 9.38 8.74 2.50
CA CYS A 118 9.50 7.29 2.79
C CYS A 118 9.68 7.04 4.29
N VAL A 119 10.55 7.80 4.95
CA VAL A 119 10.76 7.70 6.40
C VAL A 119 9.48 8.04 7.18
N ASP A 120 8.78 9.09 6.78
CA ASP A 120 7.55 9.52 7.45
C ASP A 120 6.42 8.50 7.31
N LYS A 121 6.29 7.87 6.15
CA LYS A 121 5.35 6.77 5.91
C LYS A 121 5.62 5.54 6.78
N ALA A 122 6.88 5.26 7.13
CA ALA A 122 7.26 4.14 7.99
C ALA A 122 7.06 4.43 9.49
N LYS A 123 7.05 5.70 9.92
CA LYS A 123 7.02 6.10 11.35
C LYS A 123 5.84 5.52 12.14
N ALA A 124 4.66 5.41 11.53
CA ALA A 124 3.48 4.88 12.21
C ALA A 124 3.69 3.43 12.67
N LEU A 125 4.34 2.61 11.85
CA LEU A 125 4.63 1.21 12.16
C LEU A 125 5.68 1.09 13.28
N PHE A 126 6.72 1.91 13.27
CA PHE A 126 7.71 1.94 14.33
C PHE A 126 7.09 2.37 15.67
N ARG A 127 6.22 3.40 15.67
CA ARG A 127 5.48 3.80 16.86
C ARG A 127 4.59 2.69 17.40
N ALA A 128 3.88 1.97 16.52
CA ALA A 128 3.05 0.83 16.91
C ALA A 128 3.88 -0.27 17.58
N ALA A 129 5.09 -0.56 17.06
CA ALA A 129 6.00 -1.53 17.67
C ALA A 129 6.52 -1.07 19.05
N GLU A 130 6.81 0.22 19.22
CA GLU A 130 7.20 0.80 20.51
C GLU A 130 6.07 0.70 21.55
N GLU A 131 4.84 1.04 21.16
CA GLU A 131 3.67 0.89 22.02
C GLU A 131 3.41 -0.58 22.39
N ALA A 132 3.51 -1.51 21.45
CA ALA A 132 3.36 -2.93 21.73
C ALA A 132 4.33 -3.42 22.82
N LYS A 133 5.57 -2.92 22.83
CA LYS A 133 6.55 -3.22 23.90
C LYS A 133 6.12 -2.68 25.26
N ARG A 134 5.48 -1.52 25.31
CA ARG A 134 4.95 -0.94 26.56
C ARG A 134 3.82 -1.77 27.13
N PHE A 135 2.88 -2.23 26.30
CA PHE A 135 1.82 -3.13 26.72
C PHE A 135 2.35 -4.47 27.22
N ALA A 136 3.29 -5.09 26.52
CA ALA A 136 3.92 -6.33 26.93
C ALA A 136 4.66 -6.22 28.28
N SER A 137 5.31 -5.09 28.55
CA SER A 137 5.98 -4.84 29.83
C SER A 137 4.99 -4.54 30.96
N ALA A 138 3.85 -3.91 30.71
CA ALA A 138 2.81 -3.68 31.70
C ALA A 138 2.12 -4.99 32.11
N ALA A 139 1.86 -5.89 31.15
CA ALA A 139 1.28 -7.21 31.44
C ALA A 139 2.18 -8.08 32.33
N ARG A 140 3.50 -7.98 32.20
CA ARG A 140 4.47 -8.70 33.06
C ARG A 140 4.58 -8.16 34.49
N ARG A 141 4.13 -6.95 34.76
CA ARG A 141 4.14 -6.35 36.12
C ARG A 141 2.89 -6.65 36.93
N GLY A 142 1.90 -7.25 36.33
CA GLY A 142 0.63 -7.65 36.96
C GLY A 142 0.53 -9.14 37.32
N GLN A 143 1.64 -9.90 37.24
CA GLN A 143 1.74 -11.30 37.68
C GLN A 143 2.52 -11.40 38.99
#